data_890b64b75a55973fc90b218093efe375
#
_entry.id   890b64b75a55973fc90b218093efe375
#
_cell.length_a   1.000
_cell.length_b   1.000
_cell.length_c   1.000
_cell.angle_alpha   90.00
_cell.angle_beta   90.00
_cell.angle_gamma   90.00
#
_symmetry.space_group_name_H-M   'P 1'
#
loop_
_entity.id
_entity.type
_entity.pdbx_description
1 polymer ?
#
loop_
_entity_poly.entity_id
_entity_poly.type
_entity_poly.pdbx_seq_one_letter_code
_entity_poly.pdbx_strand_id
1 'polypeptide(L)'
;PQDAEELILPILSDEKKELLEVNREIDLAYFHQGENSARFRVNAYFSMKNLSAAFRLIPSRVKTIEELLLPQMYHQFSQLKQGLILVTGPTGHGKSTTLAAVLEDINRTRYAHIVTIEDPIEYVFEGKRALIDQREMNDDTHSWNIALRSALRQDPDVILVGEMRDYETIAAAITL
;
A
#
# COMPACT_ATOMS: atom_id res chain seq x y z
N PRO A 1 23.47 -17.04 12.32
CA PRO A 1 22.62 -17.66 11.26
C PRO A 1 21.36 -18.31 11.87
N GLN A 2 21.50 -19.16 12.90
CA GLN A 2 20.35 -19.80 13.57
C GLN A 2 19.36 -18.78 14.16
N ASP A 3 19.83 -17.74 14.82
CA ASP A 3 18.99 -16.70 15.41
C ASP A 3 18.12 -15.97 14.36
N ALA A 4 18.65 -15.79 13.14
CA ALA A 4 17.89 -15.17 12.06
C ALA A 4 16.76 -16.09 11.54
N GLU A 5 17.01 -17.38 11.42
CA GLU A 5 15.98 -18.36 11.04
C GLU A 5 14.90 -18.47 12.11
N GLU A 6 15.27 -18.51 13.40
CA GLU A 6 14.34 -18.55 14.52
C GLU A 6 13.44 -17.30 14.60
N LEU A 7 13.91 -16.15 14.12
CA LEU A 7 13.14 -14.90 14.11
C LEU A 7 12.31 -14.71 12.82
N ILE A 8 12.83 -15.15 11.68
CA ILE A 8 12.20 -14.89 10.37
C ILE A 8 11.18 -15.95 10.01
N LEU A 9 11.48 -17.24 10.20
CA LEU A 9 10.58 -18.32 9.76
C LEU A 9 9.22 -18.29 10.45
N PRO A 10 9.08 -17.94 11.75
CA PRO A 10 7.76 -17.88 12.40
C PRO A 10 6.82 -16.80 11.88
N ILE A 11 7.34 -15.77 11.20
CA ILE A 11 6.50 -14.69 10.64
C ILE A 11 6.00 -15.03 9.23
N LEU A 12 6.46 -16.12 8.64
CA LEU A 12 6.07 -16.58 7.31
C LEU A 12 5.00 -17.68 7.41
N SER A 13 3.95 -17.59 6.59
CA SER A 13 3.05 -18.72 6.34
C SER A 13 3.80 -19.85 5.63
N ASP A 14 3.24 -21.06 5.65
CA ASP A 14 3.88 -22.21 5.00
C ASP A 14 4.02 -21.99 3.48
N GLU A 15 3.03 -21.37 2.83
CA GLU A 15 3.12 -20.96 1.43
C GLU A 15 4.26 -19.96 1.17
N LYS A 16 4.40 -18.95 2.05
CA LYS A 16 5.48 -17.96 1.94
C LYS A 16 6.86 -18.57 2.19
N LYS A 17 6.96 -19.61 3.04
CA LYS A 17 8.21 -20.37 3.22
C LYS A 17 8.61 -21.13 1.95
N GLU A 18 7.65 -21.82 1.31
CA GLU A 18 7.88 -22.53 0.05
C GLU A 18 8.34 -21.56 -1.04
N LEU A 19 7.67 -20.39 -1.17
CA LEU A 19 8.07 -19.35 -2.12
C LEU A 19 9.48 -18.81 -1.84
N LEU A 20 9.82 -18.60 -0.56
CA LEU A 20 11.17 -18.17 -0.16
C LEU A 20 12.23 -19.20 -0.51
N GLU A 21 11.95 -20.49 -0.34
CA GLU A 21 12.88 -21.56 -0.71
C GLU A 21 13.11 -21.63 -2.23
N VAL A 22 12.05 -21.44 -3.03
CA VAL A 22 12.12 -21.51 -4.49
C VAL A 22 12.76 -20.26 -5.08
N ASN A 23 12.27 -19.08 -4.68
CA ASN A 23 12.67 -17.80 -5.27
C ASN A 23 13.94 -17.23 -4.64
N ARG A 24 14.32 -17.72 -3.46
CA ARG A 24 15.44 -17.25 -2.62
C ARG A 24 15.24 -15.86 -2.04
N GLU A 25 14.11 -15.23 -2.28
CA GLU A 25 13.66 -13.95 -1.72
C GLU A 25 12.14 -13.83 -1.75
N ILE A 26 11.59 -13.06 -0.82
CA ILE A 26 10.15 -12.75 -0.77
C ILE A 26 9.92 -11.39 -0.10
N ASP A 27 9.02 -10.60 -0.68
CA ASP A 27 8.43 -9.40 -0.04
C ASP A 27 7.11 -9.77 0.65
N LEU A 28 6.89 -9.23 1.85
CA LEU A 28 5.64 -9.43 2.59
C LEU A 28 5.36 -8.25 3.52
N ALA A 29 4.09 -8.06 3.87
CA ALA A 29 3.71 -7.26 5.02
C ALA A 29 3.68 -8.12 6.28
N TYR A 30 4.18 -7.58 7.38
CA TYR A 30 4.14 -8.21 8.70
C TYR A 30 3.53 -7.26 9.72
N PHE A 31 2.52 -7.75 10.45
CA PHE A 31 1.90 -7.01 11.54
C PHE A 31 2.33 -7.61 12.88
N HIS A 32 3.13 -6.84 13.63
CA HIS A 32 3.51 -7.19 14.99
C HIS A 32 2.36 -6.82 15.95
N GLN A 33 1.82 -7.82 16.66
CA GLN A 33 0.81 -7.62 17.69
C GLN A 33 1.48 -7.55 19.07
N GLY A 34 1.19 -6.49 19.83
CA GLY A 34 1.74 -6.30 21.17
C GLY A 34 1.46 -4.90 21.71
N GLU A 35 2.06 -4.53 22.85
CA GLU A 35 1.93 -3.19 23.44
C GLU A 35 2.34 -2.07 22.46
N ASN A 36 3.28 -2.36 21.56
CA ASN A 36 3.72 -1.48 20.49
C ASN A 36 3.40 -2.13 19.15
N SER A 37 2.10 -2.34 18.87
CA SER A 37 1.69 -2.90 17.59
C SER A 37 2.19 -2.06 16.41
N ALA A 38 2.79 -2.70 15.42
CA ALA A 38 3.39 -2.03 14.27
C ALA A 38 3.32 -2.90 13.02
N ARG A 39 3.17 -2.26 11.87
CA ARG A 39 3.22 -2.90 10.56
C ARG A 39 4.58 -2.67 9.93
N PHE A 40 5.13 -3.72 9.33
CA PHE A 40 6.42 -3.69 8.65
C PHE A 40 6.27 -4.20 7.22
N ARG A 41 6.95 -3.55 6.31
CA ARG A 41 7.35 -4.18 5.04
C ARG A 41 8.61 -4.97 5.31
N VAL A 42 8.58 -6.24 4.95
CA VAL A 42 9.70 -7.17 5.15
C VAL A 42 10.14 -7.72 3.79
N ASN A 43 11.43 -7.63 3.52
CA ASN A 43 12.05 -8.40 2.44
C ASN A 43 12.93 -9.47 3.11
N ALA A 44 12.54 -10.74 2.99
CA ALA A 44 13.34 -11.88 3.44
C ALA A 44 14.07 -12.47 2.25
N TYR A 45 15.36 -12.77 2.40
CA TYR A 45 16.22 -13.20 1.31
C TYR A 45 17.40 -14.03 1.82
N PHE A 46 18.02 -14.80 0.91
CA PHE A 46 19.26 -15.51 1.22
C PHE A 46 20.49 -14.72 0.77
N SER A 47 21.44 -14.56 1.68
CA SER A 47 22.77 -13.99 1.42
C SER A 47 23.86 -14.93 1.92
N MET A 48 24.77 -15.33 1.05
CA MET A 48 25.84 -16.31 1.35
C MET A 48 25.30 -17.61 2.00
N LYS A 49 24.16 -18.09 1.51
CA LYS A 49 23.39 -19.25 2.00
C LYS A 49 22.71 -19.07 3.36
N ASN A 50 22.82 -17.91 4.00
CA ASN A 50 22.15 -17.61 5.26
C ASN A 50 20.88 -16.82 4.98
N LEU A 51 19.82 -17.10 5.76
CA LEU A 51 18.60 -16.33 5.74
C LEU A 51 18.83 -14.95 6.39
N SER A 52 18.32 -13.91 5.75
CA SER A 52 18.41 -12.52 6.19
C SER A 52 17.08 -11.85 5.92
N ALA A 53 16.75 -10.76 6.64
CA ALA A 53 15.58 -9.96 6.35
C ALA A 53 15.83 -8.47 6.62
N ALA A 54 15.25 -7.64 5.78
CA ALA A 54 15.18 -6.19 5.96
C ALA A 54 13.76 -5.81 6.38
N PHE A 55 13.63 -5.13 7.53
CA PHE A 55 12.37 -4.63 8.06
C PHE A 55 12.28 -3.12 7.89
N ARG A 56 11.22 -2.64 7.25
CA ARG A 56 10.89 -1.22 7.18
C ARG A 56 9.60 -0.96 7.93
N LEU A 57 9.66 -0.15 8.97
CA LEU A 57 8.47 0.27 9.71
C LEU A 57 7.52 1.07 8.80
N ILE A 58 6.26 0.68 8.77
CA ILE A 58 5.17 1.41 8.11
C ILE A 58 4.57 2.37 9.16
N PRO A 59 4.49 3.68 8.86
CA PRO A 59 3.91 4.64 9.79
C PRO A 59 2.45 4.30 10.13
N SER A 60 2.11 4.31 11.41
CA SER A 60 0.74 4.06 11.88
C SER A 60 -0.19 5.26 11.72
N ARG A 61 0.35 6.43 11.39
CA ARG A 61 -0.41 7.67 11.24
C ARG A 61 -0.13 8.33 9.90
N VAL A 62 -1.21 8.63 9.18
CA VAL A 62 -1.15 9.47 7.98
C VAL A 62 -1.09 10.94 8.40
N LYS A 63 -0.12 11.68 7.85
CA LYS A 63 0.00 13.13 8.05
C LYS A 63 -1.01 13.86 7.17
N THR A 64 -1.51 15.00 7.67
CA THR A 64 -2.42 15.85 6.89
C THR A 64 -1.67 16.72 5.88
N ILE A 65 -2.44 17.36 4.99
CA ILE A 65 -1.93 18.32 4.00
C ILE A 65 -1.16 19.43 4.70
N GLU A 66 -1.69 19.96 5.83
CA GLU A 66 -1.08 21.02 6.63
C GLU A 66 0.21 20.56 7.31
N GLU A 67 0.20 19.37 7.92
CA GLU A 67 1.38 18.80 8.60
C GLU A 67 2.54 18.54 7.63
N LEU A 68 2.23 18.30 6.36
CA LEU A 68 3.21 18.14 5.28
C LEU A 68 3.60 19.47 4.64
N LEU A 69 3.02 20.59 5.05
CA LEU A 69 3.20 21.92 4.45
C LEU A 69 2.92 21.94 2.94
N LEU A 70 1.98 21.11 2.48
CA LEU A 70 1.57 21.07 1.09
C LEU A 70 0.72 22.31 0.74
N PRO A 71 0.78 22.80 -0.51
CA PRO A 71 -0.05 23.91 -0.95
C PRO A 71 -1.54 23.64 -0.75
N GLN A 72 -2.31 24.70 -0.43
CA GLN A 72 -3.76 24.60 -0.19
C GLN A 72 -4.56 24.05 -1.37
N MET A 73 -4.01 24.11 -2.60
CA MET A 73 -4.64 23.52 -3.76
C MET A 73 -4.87 21.99 -3.64
N TYR A 74 -4.13 21.30 -2.77
CA TYR A 74 -4.33 19.86 -2.56
C TYR A 74 -5.70 19.53 -1.94
N HIS A 75 -6.29 20.44 -1.16
CA HIS A 75 -7.69 20.32 -0.72
C HIS A 75 -8.69 20.37 -1.88
N GLN A 76 -8.36 21.05 -2.99
CA GLN A 76 -9.21 21.03 -4.17
C GLN A 76 -9.23 19.66 -4.82
N PHE A 77 -8.12 18.93 -4.80
CA PHE A 77 -8.07 17.56 -5.32
C PHE A 77 -8.98 16.62 -4.53
N SER A 78 -9.03 16.77 -3.21
CA SER A 78 -9.92 15.95 -2.36
C SER A 78 -11.41 16.21 -2.61
N GLN A 79 -11.77 17.33 -3.20
CA GLN A 79 -13.16 17.70 -3.52
C GLN A 79 -13.62 17.29 -4.93
N LEU A 80 -12.71 16.84 -5.78
CA LEU A 80 -13.04 16.38 -7.14
C LEU A 80 -13.94 15.15 -7.06
N LYS A 81 -14.95 15.11 -7.92
CA LYS A 81 -15.89 13.99 -8.02
C LYS A 81 -15.56 13.04 -9.16
N GLN A 82 -14.72 13.48 -10.07
CA GLN A 82 -14.31 12.71 -11.24
C GLN A 82 -13.00 13.24 -11.80
N GLY A 83 -12.28 12.41 -12.54
CA GLY A 83 -11.03 12.75 -13.20
C GLY A 83 -9.85 11.93 -12.69
N LEU A 84 -8.70 12.11 -13.29
CA LEU A 84 -7.46 11.41 -12.98
C LEU A 84 -6.44 12.38 -12.42
N ILE A 85 -5.83 12.04 -11.28
CA ILE A 85 -4.72 12.76 -10.68
C ILE A 85 -3.48 11.89 -10.76
N LEU A 86 -2.42 12.39 -11.40
CA LEU A 86 -1.14 11.71 -11.49
C LEU A 86 -0.10 12.39 -10.59
N VAL A 87 0.51 11.60 -9.70
CA VAL A 87 1.62 12.04 -8.87
C VAL A 87 2.89 11.35 -9.36
N THR A 88 3.78 12.10 -9.96
CA THR A 88 5.00 11.59 -10.61
C THR A 88 6.25 12.13 -9.95
N GLY A 89 7.35 11.40 -10.07
CA GLY A 89 8.64 11.80 -9.53
C GLY A 89 9.51 10.60 -9.13
N PRO A 90 10.79 10.83 -8.79
CA PRO A 90 11.70 9.77 -8.37
C PRO A 90 11.25 9.07 -7.08
N THR A 91 11.78 7.88 -6.82
CA THR A 91 11.55 7.17 -5.55
C THR A 91 12.05 8.00 -4.36
N GLY A 92 11.33 7.97 -3.24
CA GLY A 92 11.69 8.69 -2.02
C GLY A 92 11.34 10.19 -2.01
N HIS A 93 10.71 10.73 -3.08
CA HIS A 93 10.33 12.15 -3.16
C HIS A 93 8.90 12.45 -2.65
N GLY A 94 8.34 11.59 -1.81
CA GLY A 94 7.11 11.87 -1.10
C GLY A 94 5.80 11.63 -1.90
N LYS A 95 5.84 10.92 -3.04
CA LYS A 95 4.64 10.61 -3.84
C LYS A 95 3.54 9.96 -3.00
N SER A 96 3.84 8.80 -2.40
CA SER A 96 2.88 8.05 -1.58
C SER A 96 2.44 8.84 -0.35
N THR A 97 3.35 9.58 0.28
CA THR A 97 3.03 10.46 1.41
C THR A 97 2.05 11.56 1.03
N THR A 98 2.22 12.16 -0.16
CA THR A 98 1.32 13.19 -0.69
C THR A 98 -0.05 12.59 -1.03
N LEU A 99 -0.08 11.45 -1.72
CA LEU A 99 -1.33 10.74 -2.03
C LEU A 99 -2.07 10.33 -0.74
N ALA A 100 -1.35 9.81 0.25
CA ALA A 100 -1.94 9.45 1.53
C ALA A 100 -2.57 10.67 2.24
N ALA A 101 -1.92 11.83 2.21
CA ALA A 101 -2.48 13.05 2.79
C ALA A 101 -3.76 13.51 2.10
N VAL A 102 -3.84 13.40 0.76
CA VAL A 102 -5.06 13.73 0.00
C VAL A 102 -6.17 12.73 0.30
N LEU A 103 -5.87 11.42 0.36
CA LEU A 103 -6.86 10.41 0.74
C LEU A 103 -7.34 10.60 2.18
N GLU A 104 -6.45 10.96 3.10
CA GLU A 104 -6.84 11.26 4.48
C GLU A 104 -7.74 12.49 4.56
N ASP A 105 -7.53 13.50 3.72
CA ASP A 105 -8.42 14.66 3.61
C ASP A 105 -9.82 14.25 3.10
N ILE A 106 -9.90 13.39 2.09
CA ILE A 106 -11.16 12.78 1.63
C ILE A 106 -11.82 12.00 2.77
N ASN A 107 -11.08 11.12 3.44
CA ASN A 107 -11.55 10.29 4.55
C ASN A 107 -12.17 11.11 5.69
N ARG A 108 -11.62 12.30 5.96
CA ARG A 108 -12.11 13.20 7.02
C ARG A 108 -13.30 14.03 6.59
N THR A 109 -13.42 14.37 5.33
CA THR A 109 -14.33 15.43 4.87
C THR A 109 -15.52 14.91 4.07
N ARG A 110 -15.42 13.73 3.43
CA ARG A 110 -16.44 13.19 2.52
C ARG A 110 -17.01 11.87 3.00
N TYR A 111 -18.30 11.66 2.76
CA TYR A 111 -18.91 10.33 2.75
C TYR A 111 -18.61 9.71 1.37
N ALA A 112 -17.67 8.82 1.32
CA ALA A 112 -17.16 8.24 0.07
C ALA A 112 -16.70 6.80 0.32
N HIS A 113 -16.72 5.98 -0.70
CA HIS A 113 -16.05 4.69 -0.72
C HIS A 113 -14.70 4.83 -1.42
N ILE A 114 -13.62 4.61 -0.68
CA ILE A 114 -12.25 4.67 -1.17
C ILE A 114 -11.73 3.24 -1.31
N VAL A 115 -11.29 2.87 -2.49
CA VAL A 115 -10.61 1.59 -2.73
C VAL A 115 -9.15 1.87 -3.07
N THR A 116 -8.21 1.22 -2.40
CA THR A 116 -6.79 1.28 -2.76
C THR A 116 -6.30 -0.07 -3.25
N ILE A 117 -5.38 -0.06 -4.21
CA ILE A 117 -4.67 -1.23 -4.72
C ILE A 117 -3.19 -0.86 -4.69
N GLU A 118 -2.41 -1.55 -3.87
CA GLU A 118 -1.04 -1.15 -3.52
C GLU A 118 -0.09 -2.37 -3.51
N ASP A 119 1.22 -2.12 -3.67
CA ASP A 119 2.27 -3.15 -3.65
C ASP A 119 3.56 -2.65 -2.96
N PRO A 120 3.66 -2.85 -1.64
CA PRO A 120 2.60 -3.13 -0.66
C PRO A 120 1.88 -1.87 -0.16
N ILE A 121 0.91 -2.04 0.75
CA ILE A 121 0.28 -0.91 1.46
C ILE A 121 1.32 -0.14 2.26
N GLU A 122 1.49 1.16 1.94
CA GLU A 122 2.46 2.05 2.62
C GLU A 122 1.87 2.82 3.81
N TYR A 123 0.56 3.02 3.85
CA TYR A 123 -0.15 3.69 4.94
C TYR A 123 -1.46 2.96 5.24
N VAL A 124 -1.72 2.69 6.50
CA VAL A 124 -3.01 2.12 6.93
C VAL A 124 -3.96 3.24 7.34
N PHE A 125 -5.14 3.26 6.75
CA PHE A 125 -6.16 4.26 7.06
C PHE A 125 -7.17 3.72 8.05
N GLU A 126 -7.53 4.53 9.04
CA GLU A 126 -8.71 4.30 9.85
C GLU A 126 -9.90 5.02 9.21
N GLY A 127 -10.99 4.31 8.94
CA GLY A 127 -12.22 4.91 8.40
C GLY A 127 -12.78 5.98 9.34
N LYS A 128 -13.11 7.17 8.78
CA LYS A 128 -13.71 8.30 9.51
C LYS A 128 -15.08 8.63 8.95
N ARG A 129 -15.15 9.40 7.89
CA ARG A 129 -16.37 9.60 7.11
C ARG A 129 -16.47 8.69 5.91
N ALA A 130 -15.31 8.32 5.34
CA ALA A 130 -15.24 7.38 4.24
C ALA A 130 -15.19 5.93 4.72
N LEU A 131 -15.74 5.02 3.90
CA LEU A 131 -15.40 3.61 3.93
C LEU A 131 -14.11 3.43 3.15
N ILE A 132 -13.14 2.66 3.68
CA ILE A 132 -11.86 2.47 3.01
C ILE A 132 -11.54 0.98 2.93
N ASP A 133 -11.40 0.49 1.71
CA ASP A 133 -10.97 -0.86 1.39
C ASP A 133 -9.56 -0.80 0.78
N GLN A 134 -8.56 -1.25 1.52
CA GLN A 134 -7.18 -1.32 1.07
C GLN A 134 -6.84 -2.76 0.66
N ARG A 135 -6.35 -2.92 -0.55
CA ARG A 135 -6.00 -4.22 -1.13
C ARG A 135 -4.53 -4.27 -1.48
N GLU A 136 -3.84 -5.25 -0.93
CA GLU A 136 -2.42 -5.48 -1.18
C GLU A 136 -2.21 -6.53 -2.28
N MET A 137 -1.26 -6.24 -3.18
CA MET A 137 -0.84 -7.21 -4.18
C MET A 137 -0.21 -8.44 -3.50
N ASN A 138 -0.49 -9.60 -4.06
CA ASN A 138 -0.07 -10.93 -3.60
C ASN A 138 -0.72 -11.44 -2.30
N ASP A 139 -1.30 -10.57 -1.46
CA ASP A 139 -2.06 -10.97 -0.28
C ASP A 139 -3.58 -10.93 -0.56
N ASP A 140 -4.13 -9.81 -1.07
CA ASP A 140 -5.57 -9.63 -1.33
C ASP A 140 -5.93 -9.79 -2.81
N THR A 141 -4.97 -9.71 -3.69
CA THR A 141 -5.15 -9.84 -5.13
C THR A 141 -3.84 -10.25 -5.82
N HIS A 142 -3.93 -11.03 -6.88
CA HIS A 142 -2.78 -11.56 -7.61
C HIS A 142 -2.45 -10.79 -8.91
N SER A 143 -3.27 -9.82 -9.29
CA SER A 143 -3.11 -9.10 -10.56
C SER A 143 -3.70 -7.71 -10.49
N TRP A 144 -2.93 -6.71 -10.89
CA TRP A 144 -3.36 -5.33 -11.04
C TRP A 144 -4.61 -5.20 -11.90
N ASN A 145 -4.62 -5.85 -13.07
CA ASN A 145 -5.73 -5.78 -14.02
C ASN A 145 -7.01 -6.39 -13.44
N ILE A 146 -6.91 -7.54 -12.76
CA ILE A 146 -8.05 -8.17 -12.11
C ILE A 146 -8.56 -7.29 -10.95
N ALA A 147 -7.66 -6.73 -10.14
CA ALA A 147 -8.01 -5.87 -9.02
C ALA A 147 -8.74 -4.60 -9.49
N LEU A 148 -8.23 -3.91 -10.53
CA LEU A 148 -8.83 -2.70 -11.10
C LEU A 148 -10.21 -2.98 -11.69
N ARG A 149 -10.35 -4.04 -12.49
CA ARG A 149 -11.67 -4.46 -13.03
C ARG A 149 -12.65 -4.86 -11.91
N SER A 150 -12.18 -5.43 -10.83
CA SER A 150 -13.00 -5.77 -9.68
C SER A 150 -13.45 -4.51 -8.93
N ALA A 151 -12.55 -3.55 -8.76
CA ALA A 151 -12.84 -2.28 -8.08
C ALA A 151 -14.02 -1.54 -8.73
N LEU A 152 -14.14 -1.54 -10.06
CA LEU A 152 -15.29 -0.97 -10.79
C LEU A 152 -16.66 -1.52 -10.36
N ARG A 153 -16.71 -2.74 -9.82
CA ARG A 153 -17.95 -3.39 -9.36
C ARG A 153 -18.20 -3.22 -7.87
N GLN A 154 -17.34 -2.48 -7.18
CA GLN A 154 -17.41 -2.21 -5.75
C GLN A 154 -18.03 -0.85 -5.45
N ASP A 155 -18.51 -0.14 -6.50
CA ASP A 155 -19.11 1.20 -6.39
C ASP A 155 -18.20 2.22 -5.66
N PRO A 156 -16.93 2.36 -6.08
CA PRO A 156 -16.01 3.29 -5.46
C PRO A 156 -16.23 4.72 -5.92
N ASP A 157 -16.14 5.67 -5.00
CA ASP A 157 -16.06 7.10 -5.32
C ASP A 157 -14.63 7.55 -5.64
N VAL A 158 -13.64 6.84 -5.07
CA VAL A 158 -12.22 7.14 -5.23
C VAL A 158 -11.43 5.84 -5.32
N ILE A 159 -10.54 5.75 -6.30
CA ILE A 159 -9.62 4.62 -6.43
C ILE A 159 -8.18 5.14 -6.38
N LEU A 160 -7.36 4.60 -5.49
CA LEU A 160 -5.91 4.77 -5.51
C LEU A 160 -5.28 3.56 -6.19
N VAL A 161 -4.48 3.83 -7.22
CA VAL A 161 -3.59 2.85 -7.84
C VAL A 161 -2.16 3.18 -7.42
N GLY A 162 -1.56 2.34 -6.58
CA GLY A 162 -0.27 2.59 -5.96
C GLY A 162 0.85 2.81 -6.97
N GLU A 163 0.81 2.06 -8.07
CA GLU A 163 1.74 2.23 -9.20
C GLU A 163 1.15 1.74 -10.52
N MET A 164 1.64 2.29 -11.61
CA MET A 164 1.28 1.91 -12.98
C MET A 164 2.57 1.72 -13.79
N ARG A 165 3.03 0.48 -13.92
CA ARG A 165 4.31 0.15 -14.57
C ARG A 165 4.16 -0.35 -16.00
N ASP A 166 2.98 -0.82 -16.37
CA ASP A 166 2.71 -1.41 -17.69
C ASP A 166 1.50 -0.77 -18.37
N TYR A 167 1.41 -0.99 -19.67
CA TYR A 167 0.35 -0.43 -20.49
C TYR A 167 -1.05 -0.91 -20.06
N GLU A 168 -1.19 -2.17 -19.64
CA GLU A 168 -2.48 -2.74 -19.26
C GLU A 168 -3.03 -2.09 -17.99
N THR A 169 -2.17 -1.89 -16.98
CA THR A 169 -2.53 -1.19 -15.74
C THR A 169 -2.88 0.27 -16.01
N ILE A 170 -2.10 0.95 -16.88
CA ILE A 170 -2.39 2.34 -17.28
C ILE A 170 -3.73 2.43 -18.01
N ALA A 171 -3.97 1.57 -19.00
CA ALA A 171 -5.21 1.56 -19.74
C ALA A 171 -6.43 1.27 -18.85
N ALA A 172 -6.30 0.33 -17.92
CA ALA A 172 -7.34 0.04 -16.94
C ALA A 172 -7.61 1.24 -16.04
N ALA A 173 -6.57 1.90 -15.49
CA ALA A 173 -6.70 3.06 -14.62
C ALA A 173 -7.34 4.28 -15.30
N ILE A 174 -7.13 4.47 -16.61
CA ILE A 174 -7.75 5.57 -17.37
C ILE A 174 -9.24 5.31 -17.63
N THR A 175 -9.67 4.05 -17.62
CA THR A 175 -11.06 3.67 -17.86
C THR A 175 -11.91 3.57 -16.59
N LEU A 176 -11.30 3.76 -15.42
CA LEU A 176 -11.97 3.88 -14.13
C LEU A 176 -12.65 5.24 -13.99
#